data_8536af986ef806006cad4f77578a7f1d
#
_entry.id   8536af986ef806006cad4f77578a7f1d
#
_cell.length_a   1.000
_cell.length_b   1.000
_cell.length_c   1.000
_cell.angle_alpha   90.00
_cell.angle_beta   90.00
_cell.angle_gamma   90.00
#
_symmetry.space_group_name_H-M   'P 1'
#
loop_
_entity.id
_entity.type
_entity.pdbx_description
1 polymer ?
#
loop_
_entity_poly.entity_id
_entity_poly.type
_entity_poly.pdbx_seq_one_letter_code
_entity_poly.pdbx_strand_id
1 'polypeptide(L)'
;MESSGSHNTGAANMVDDLYAVMGMKTPGQKFYGDEIVTAIKGHPCIIFYSPTGKLEDYEYIGKYNLNLDKATPEPFGFKNASSDTELIGSKKEIEFGYELNEEGELTLINGKKQNSIFCFEFLDNAVRVCNFLPEDGKVNDKQGDAYWHTWYDDKGWTKGFESRYPEDKDGTHDADALYPVAHWIYELWELRNTNPELARERFSNEYQVYFNKDFLMAYYLITETLLMADSRTKNMMIATWGKKHSSYIDHETKKEIKTYEYEWYPIFYDMDTMLGLNNEGKPIFNYYTEDSDPTVFNGDEVLWILLKESLVNEIPTCYNDMEKTGMWYAKNLLEYFNED
;
A
#
# COMPACT_ATOMS: atom_id res chain seq x y z
N MET A 1 -2.34 18.73 -12.29
CA MET A 1 -3.79 18.73 -12.04
C MET A 1 -4.46 18.05 -13.23
N GLU A 2 -5.15 16.98 -12.96
CA GLU A 2 -5.92 16.25 -13.94
C GLU A 2 -7.04 17.14 -14.51
N SER A 3 -7.14 17.23 -15.83
CA SER A 3 -8.08 18.17 -16.48
C SER A 3 -9.52 17.65 -16.53
N SER A 4 -9.72 16.33 -16.46
CA SER A 4 -11.03 15.69 -16.58
C SER A 4 -11.63 15.27 -15.24
N GLY A 5 -10.83 15.06 -14.22
CA GLY A 5 -11.25 14.49 -12.94
C GLY A 5 -11.57 13.00 -12.99
N SER A 6 -11.36 12.33 -14.13
CA SER A 6 -11.75 10.93 -14.33
C SER A 6 -10.63 9.92 -14.04
N HIS A 7 -9.37 10.31 -14.14
CA HIS A 7 -8.27 9.37 -13.98
C HIS A 7 -8.24 8.75 -12.59
N ASN A 8 -8.23 9.56 -11.56
CA ASN A 8 -8.16 9.10 -10.17
C ASN A 8 -9.40 8.27 -9.77
N THR A 9 -10.59 8.80 -10.05
CA THR A 9 -11.85 8.12 -9.73
C THR A 9 -12.09 6.88 -10.59
N GLY A 10 -11.81 6.97 -11.89
CA GLY A 10 -11.92 5.85 -12.81
C GLY A 10 -10.96 4.72 -12.45
N ALA A 11 -9.70 5.04 -12.13
CA ALA A 11 -8.72 4.07 -11.70
C ALA A 11 -9.12 3.38 -10.38
N ALA A 12 -9.65 4.11 -9.41
CA ALA A 12 -10.09 3.54 -8.15
C ALA A 12 -11.25 2.56 -8.33
N ASN A 13 -12.24 2.92 -9.15
CA ASN A 13 -13.36 2.04 -9.48
C ASN A 13 -12.88 0.79 -10.23
N MET A 14 -12.01 0.97 -11.23
CA MET A 14 -11.40 -0.13 -11.98
C MET A 14 -10.66 -1.12 -11.07
N VAL A 15 -9.87 -0.63 -10.12
CA VAL A 15 -9.12 -1.49 -9.18
C VAL A 15 -10.08 -2.34 -8.35
N ASP A 16 -11.11 -1.74 -7.77
CA ASP A 16 -12.05 -2.47 -6.93
C ASP A 16 -12.83 -3.53 -7.73
N ASP A 17 -13.28 -3.18 -8.94
CA ASP A 17 -14.00 -4.12 -9.80
C ASP A 17 -13.08 -5.26 -10.27
N LEU A 18 -11.82 -4.97 -10.60
CA LEU A 18 -10.84 -5.99 -10.95
C LEU A 18 -10.59 -6.95 -9.79
N TYR A 19 -10.39 -6.43 -8.59
CA TYR A 19 -10.20 -7.25 -7.40
C TYR A 19 -11.44 -8.12 -7.12
N ALA A 20 -12.64 -7.57 -7.27
CA ALA A 20 -13.88 -8.32 -7.11
C ALA A 20 -14.00 -9.47 -8.12
N VAL A 21 -13.70 -9.23 -9.41
CA VAL A 21 -13.75 -10.26 -10.45
C VAL A 21 -12.68 -11.32 -10.26
N MET A 22 -11.51 -10.95 -9.74
CA MET A 22 -10.44 -11.89 -9.38
C MET A 22 -10.73 -12.64 -8.06
N GLY A 23 -11.78 -12.30 -7.34
CA GLY A 23 -12.11 -12.89 -6.04
C GLY A 23 -11.16 -12.46 -4.92
N MET A 24 -10.42 -11.37 -5.13
CA MET A 24 -9.48 -10.82 -4.15
C MET A 24 -10.24 -9.96 -3.14
N LYS A 25 -10.05 -10.27 -1.85
CA LYS A 25 -10.62 -9.51 -0.74
C LYS A 25 -9.57 -9.27 0.32
N THR A 26 -9.47 -8.03 0.79
CA THR A 26 -8.66 -7.71 1.96
C THR A 26 -9.26 -8.35 3.22
N PRO A 27 -8.49 -8.53 4.30
CA PRO A 27 -9.04 -8.97 5.58
C PRO A 27 -10.14 -8.04 6.08
N GLY A 28 -10.02 -6.73 5.84
CA GLY A 28 -11.08 -5.76 6.14
C GLY A 28 -12.40 -6.09 5.44
N GLN A 29 -12.35 -6.39 4.13
CA GLN A 29 -13.53 -6.79 3.36
C GLN A 29 -14.11 -8.13 3.83
N LYS A 30 -13.27 -9.10 4.13
CA LYS A 30 -13.73 -10.40 4.64
C LYS A 30 -14.43 -10.29 5.99
N PHE A 31 -13.98 -9.40 6.85
CA PHE A 31 -14.46 -9.24 8.21
C PHE A 31 -15.61 -8.23 8.35
N TYR A 32 -15.51 -7.07 7.70
CA TYR A 32 -16.47 -5.97 7.86
C TYR A 32 -17.47 -5.86 6.71
N GLY A 33 -17.25 -6.50 5.57
CA GLY A 33 -18.15 -6.51 4.43
C GLY A 33 -17.57 -5.89 3.15
N ASP A 34 -18.34 -6.04 2.07
CA ASP A 34 -17.92 -5.64 0.73
C ASP A 34 -17.95 -4.11 0.49
N GLU A 35 -18.51 -3.34 1.43
CA GLU A 35 -18.44 -1.87 1.42
C GLU A 35 -17.04 -1.31 1.73
N ILE A 36 -16.14 -2.14 2.25
CA ILE A 36 -14.75 -1.76 2.48
C ILE A 36 -14.03 -1.64 1.15
N VAL A 37 -13.35 -0.51 0.96
CA VAL A 37 -12.66 -0.17 -0.28
C VAL A 37 -11.17 -0.56 -0.23
N THR A 38 -10.58 -0.73 -1.41
CA THR A 38 -9.15 -1.05 -1.59
C THR A 38 -8.38 0.06 -2.30
N ALA A 39 -9.08 1.13 -2.67
CA ALA A 39 -8.51 2.34 -3.26
C ALA A 39 -9.24 3.57 -2.74
N ILE A 40 -8.61 4.73 -2.80
CA ILE A 40 -9.25 5.99 -2.42
C ILE A 40 -10.21 6.40 -3.53
N LYS A 41 -11.47 6.05 -3.34
CA LYS A 41 -12.55 6.35 -4.28
C LYS A 41 -13.00 7.80 -4.19
N GLY A 42 -13.56 8.28 -5.29
CA GLY A 42 -14.18 9.59 -5.36
C GLY A 42 -15.26 9.64 -6.44
N HIS A 43 -15.90 10.79 -6.50
CA HIS A 43 -16.89 11.08 -7.52
C HIS A 43 -16.63 12.46 -8.12
N PRO A 44 -16.72 12.64 -9.45
CA PRO A 44 -16.69 13.97 -10.03
C PRO A 44 -17.90 14.78 -9.54
N CYS A 45 -17.66 16.01 -9.18
CA CYS A 45 -18.70 16.92 -8.73
C CYS A 45 -18.56 18.29 -9.36
N ILE A 46 -19.69 18.99 -9.48
CA ILE A 46 -19.74 20.38 -9.92
C ILE A 46 -20.01 21.24 -8.70
N ILE A 47 -19.11 22.20 -8.46
CA ILE A 47 -19.24 23.09 -7.31
C ILE A 47 -19.80 24.45 -7.76
N PHE A 48 -20.85 24.85 -7.07
CA PHE A 48 -21.38 26.20 -7.12
C PHE A 48 -21.22 26.86 -5.74
N TYR A 49 -20.84 28.12 -5.73
CA TYR A 49 -20.67 28.87 -4.51
C TYR A 49 -21.73 29.97 -4.45
N SER A 50 -22.33 30.16 -3.31
CA SER A 50 -23.23 31.32 -3.02
C SER A 50 -22.79 31.99 -1.73
N PRO A 51 -22.35 33.24 -1.76
CA PRO A 51 -21.96 33.99 -0.56
C PRO A 51 -23.14 34.28 0.37
N THR A 52 -24.37 34.28 -0.16
CA THR A 52 -25.59 34.59 0.61
C THR A 52 -26.44 33.36 0.92
N GLY A 53 -26.14 32.21 0.32
CA GLY A 53 -26.97 31.01 0.40
C GLY A 53 -28.26 31.07 -0.43
N LYS A 54 -28.47 32.14 -1.23
CA LYS A 54 -29.64 32.28 -2.10
C LYS A 54 -29.37 31.70 -3.48
N LEU A 55 -30.40 31.16 -4.14
CA LEU A 55 -30.30 30.54 -5.45
C LEU A 55 -29.80 31.50 -6.55
N GLU A 56 -30.20 32.77 -6.48
CA GLU A 56 -29.81 33.80 -7.46
C GLU A 56 -28.31 34.16 -7.41
N ASP A 57 -27.62 33.81 -6.34
CA ASP A 57 -26.22 34.18 -6.11
C ASP A 57 -25.26 33.02 -6.32
N TYR A 58 -25.73 31.86 -6.87
CA TYR A 58 -24.86 30.74 -7.16
C TYR A 58 -23.98 31.03 -8.37
N GLU A 59 -22.67 30.95 -8.14
CA GLU A 59 -21.65 31.05 -9.18
C GLU A 59 -21.00 29.69 -9.40
N TYR A 60 -20.82 29.31 -10.66
CA TYR A 60 -20.09 28.10 -11.02
C TYR A 60 -18.61 28.28 -10.71
N ILE A 61 -18.08 27.42 -9.84
CA ILE A 61 -16.68 27.43 -9.44
C ILE A 61 -15.83 26.49 -10.28
N GLY A 62 -16.35 25.31 -10.60
CA GLY A 62 -15.62 24.33 -11.40
C GLY A 62 -16.12 22.91 -11.24
N LYS A 63 -15.48 22.01 -11.99
CA LYS A 63 -15.57 20.56 -11.83
C LYS A 63 -14.43 20.09 -10.91
N TYR A 64 -14.75 19.28 -9.93
CA TYR A 64 -13.83 18.77 -8.91
C TYR A 64 -14.07 17.28 -8.65
N ASN A 65 -13.15 16.62 -8.00
CA ASN A 65 -13.38 15.30 -7.42
C ASN A 65 -13.63 15.43 -5.91
N LEU A 66 -14.70 14.82 -5.45
CA LEU A 66 -14.95 14.59 -4.04
C LEU A 66 -14.40 13.19 -3.70
N ASN A 67 -13.17 13.14 -3.22
CA ASN A 67 -12.50 11.90 -2.88
C ASN A 67 -12.69 11.56 -1.39
N LEU A 68 -12.61 10.26 -1.08
CA LEU A 68 -12.39 9.82 0.28
C LEU A 68 -11.08 10.43 0.81
N ASP A 69 -11.10 10.81 2.08
CA ASP A 69 -9.88 11.26 2.74
C ASP A 69 -9.03 10.02 3.10
N LYS A 70 -7.75 10.06 2.74
CA LYS A 70 -6.77 9.01 3.04
C LYS A 70 -6.56 8.79 4.55
N ALA A 71 -6.91 9.76 5.37
CA ALA A 71 -6.86 9.66 6.83
C ALA A 71 -8.17 9.14 7.46
N THR A 72 -9.23 8.95 6.67
CA THR A 72 -10.49 8.40 7.18
C THR A 72 -10.41 6.87 7.24
N PRO A 73 -10.41 6.27 8.43
CA PRO A 73 -10.14 4.83 8.57
C PRO A 73 -11.30 3.92 8.19
N GLU A 74 -12.55 4.36 8.39
CA GLU A 74 -13.73 3.49 8.28
C GLU A 74 -13.94 2.89 6.89
N PRO A 75 -13.77 3.64 5.78
CA PRO A 75 -13.95 3.08 4.44
C PRO A 75 -12.99 1.94 4.11
N PHE A 76 -11.83 1.91 4.76
CA PHE A 76 -10.81 0.87 4.56
C PHE A 76 -10.93 -0.28 5.57
N GLY A 77 -11.87 -0.22 6.51
CA GLY A 77 -11.98 -1.18 7.59
C GLY A 77 -10.82 -1.11 8.57
N PHE A 78 -10.19 0.05 8.72
CA PHE A 78 -9.15 0.27 9.73
C PHE A 78 -9.81 0.56 11.07
N LYS A 79 -10.02 -0.51 11.84
CA LYS A 79 -10.69 -0.42 13.12
C LYS A 79 -10.02 -1.34 14.12
N ASN A 80 -9.11 -0.78 14.90
CA ASN A 80 -8.52 -1.52 16.01
C ASN A 80 -9.59 -1.89 17.04
N ALA A 81 -9.48 -3.09 17.58
CA ALA A 81 -10.36 -3.53 18.64
C ALA A 81 -10.11 -2.69 19.90
N SER A 82 -11.14 -2.03 20.41
CA SER A 82 -11.09 -1.25 21.64
C SER A 82 -12.08 -1.77 22.67
N SER A 83 -11.85 -1.43 23.93
CA SER A 83 -12.75 -1.75 25.05
C SER A 83 -14.14 -1.12 24.91
N ASP A 84 -14.28 -0.08 24.09
CA ASP A 84 -15.52 0.65 23.88
C ASP A 84 -16.42 0.04 22.80
N THR A 85 -16.00 -1.03 22.14
CA THR A 85 -16.87 -1.72 21.20
C THR A 85 -17.96 -2.47 21.99
N GLU A 86 -19.21 -2.06 21.78
CA GLU A 86 -20.45 -2.68 22.33
C GLU A 86 -20.60 -4.18 22.03
N LEU A 87 -19.63 -4.78 21.37
CA LEU A 87 -19.60 -6.18 20.96
C LEU A 87 -19.59 -7.17 22.13
N ILE A 88 -19.29 -6.70 23.33
CA ILE A 88 -19.22 -7.57 24.51
C ILE A 88 -19.83 -6.82 25.69
N GLY A 89 -21.07 -7.09 26.00
CA GLY A 89 -21.85 -6.50 27.09
C GLY A 89 -21.26 -6.63 28.51
N SER A 90 -19.97 -6.37 28.69
CA SER A 90 -19.32 -6.29 29.99
C SER A 90 -18.39 -5.07 30.05
N LYS A 91 -18.61 -4.26 31.08
CA LYS A 91 -17.80 -3.08 31.46
C LYS A 91 -16.38 -3.41 31.97
N LYS A 92 -15.75 -4.48 31.52
CA LYS A 92 -14.33 -4.73 31.78
C LYS A 92 -13.56 -4.36 30.53
N GLU A 93 -12.53 -3.50 30.71
CA GLU A 93 -11.49 -3.22 29.72
C GLU A 93 -10.83 -4.54 29.30
N ILE A 94 -11.39 -5.18 28.30
CA ILE A 94 -10.78 -6.32 27.65
C ILE A 94 -10.13 -5.78 26.40
N GLU A 95 -8.82 -5.84 26.34
CA GLU A 95 -8.02 -5.41 25.23
C GLU A 95 -7.93 -6.54 24.21
N PHE A 96 -8.37 -6.28 22.97
CA PHE A 96 -8.33 -7.22 21.87
C PHE A 96 -7.35 -6.76 20.82
N GLY A 97 -6.69 -7.71 20.19
CA GLY A 97 -5.99 -7.54 18.93
C GLY A 97 -6.62 -8.42 17.85
N TYR A 98 -6.12 -8.30 16.64
CA TYR A 98 -6.46 -9.18 15.54
C TYR A 98 -5.25 -10.01 15.13
N GLU A 99 -5.53 -11.21 14.66
CA GLU A 99 -4.58 -12.12 14.04
C GLU A 99 -5.20 -12.63 12.74
N LEU A 100 -4.37 -12.86 11.73
CA LEU A 100 -4.81 -13.50 10.49
C LEU A 100 -4.65 -15.01 10.61
N ASN A 101 -5.71 -15.76 10.29
CA ASN A 101 -5.61 -17.20 10.14
C ASN A 101 -4.90 -17.57 8.81
N GLU A 102 -4.72 -18.85 8.55
CA GLU A 102 -4.05 -19.33 7.33
C GLU A 102 -4.77 -18.90 6.05
N GLU A 103 -6.09 -18.69 6.12
CA GLU A 103 -6.94 -18.21 5.03
C GLU A 103 -6.91 -16.67 4.87
N GLY A 104 -6.17 -15.96 5.73
CA GLY A 104 -6.08 -14.50 5.76
C GLY A 104 -7.36 -13.84 6.27
N GLU A 105 -8.11 -14.53 7.12
CA GLU A 105 -9.30 -13.98 7.79
C GLU A 105 -8.92 -13.44 9.15
N LEU A 106 -9.57 -12.34 9.55
CA LEU A 106 -9.37 -11.73 10.85
C LEU A 106 -10.00 -12.57 11.96
N THR A 107 -9.22 -12.84 12.97
CA THR A 107 -9.68 -13.43 14.23
C THR A 107 -9.33 -12.52 15.39
N LEU A 108 -10.25 -12.37 16.35
CA LEU A 108 -10.00 -11.63 17.58
C LEU A 108 -9.14 -12.48 18.51
N ILE A 109 -8.04 -11.92 18.97
CA ILE A 109 -7.19 -12.53 20.00
C ILE A 109 -7.41 -11.82 21.33
N ASN A 110 -7.56 -12.64 22.37
CA ASN A 110 -7.66 -12.13 23.74
C ASN A 110 -6.26 -11.87 24.29
N GLY A 111 -5.97 -10.66 24.73
CA GLY A 111 -4.65 -10.34 25.21
C GLY A 111 -4.43 -8.87 25.51
N LYS A 112 -3.18 -8.49 25.72
CA LYS A 112 -2.78 -7.13 26.02
C LYS A 112 -3.16 -6.19 24.88
N LYS A 113 -3.47 -4.93 25.21
CA LYS A 113 -3.74 -3.85 24.25
C LYS A 113 -2.64 -3.80 23.21
N GLN A 114 -2.98 -4.28 22.03
CA GLN A 114 -2.07 -4.28 20.90
C GLN A 114 -2.86 -3.85 19.67
N ASN A 115 -2.52 -2.69 19.15
CA ASN A 115 -2.99 -2.33 17.83
C ASN A 115 -2.49 -3.39 16.85
N SER A 116 -3.36 -3.79 15.94
CA SER A 116 -3.06 -4.82 14.94
C SER A 116 -3.27 -4.30 13.52
N ILE A 117 -4.05 -3.22 13.39
CA ILE A 117 -4.36 -2.61 12.10
C ILE A 117 -3.54 -1.34 11.97
N PHE A 118 -2.77 -1.27 10.88
CA PHE A 118 -1.90 -0.14 10.58
C PHE A 118 -1.99 0.18 9.09
N CYS A 119 -1.81 1.47 8.77
CA CYS A 119 -1.64 1.94 7.40
C CYS A 119 -0.54 3.00 7.35
N PHE A 120 0.39 2.84 6.43
CA PHE A 120 1.49 3.77 6.19
C PHE A 120 1.54 4.18 4.72
N GLU A 121 1.86 5.44 4.47
CA GLU A 121 2.14 5.96 3.15
C GLU A 121 3.65 6.02 2.93
N PHE A 122 4.09 5.57 1.77
CA PHE A 122 5.45 5.74 1.30
C PHE A 122 5.63 7.18 0.80
N LEU A 123 6.68 7.84 1.29
CA LEU A 123 7.17 9.11 0.78
C LEU A 123 8.29 8.86 -0.24
N ASP A 124 8.75 9.91 -0.91
CA ASP A 124 9.84 9.78 -1.89
C ASP A 124 11.06 9.06 -1.32
N ASN A 125 11.49 7.99 -2.02
CA ASN A 125 12.62 7.15 -1.62
C ASN A 125 12.51 6.58 -0.21
N ALA A 126 11.30 6.19 0.19
CA ALA A 126 10.97 5.79 1.55
C ALA A 126 12.01 4.89 2.22
N VAL A 127 12.33 3.76 1.60
CA VAL A 127 13.28 2.80 2.18
C VAL A 127 14.72 3.32 2.14
N ARG A 128 15.10 4.05 1.09
CA ARG A 128 16.47 4.57 0.94
C ARG A 128 16.82 5.69 1.92
N VAL A 129 15.84 6.46 2.35
CA VAL A 129 16.09 7.58 3.30
C VAL A 129 16.01 7.14 4.76
N CYS A 130 15.52 5.94 5.03
CA CYS A 130 15.52 5.36 6.36
C CYS A 130 16.95 5.10 6.83
N ASN A 131 17.23 5.46 8.08
CA ASN A 131 18.49 5.14 8.73
C ASN A 131 18.31 3.92 9.63
N PHE A 132 18.53 2.73 9.07
CA PHE A 132 18.40 1.47 9.80
C PHE A 132 19.67 1.06 10.55
N LEU A 133 20.77 1.81 10.37
CA LEU A 133 22.02 1.54 11.06
C LEU A 133 22.13 2.39 12.32
N PRO A 134 22.67 1.85 13.43
CA PRO A 134 23.00 2.65 14.59
C PRO A 134 24.04 3.70 14.22
N GLU A 135 23.98 4.89 14.82
CA GLU A 135 24.92 5.99 14.55
C GLU A 135 26.40 5.61 14.73
N ASP A 136 26.69 4.62 15.58
CA ASP A 136 28.03 4.12 15.86
C ASP A 136 28.45 2.91 15.02
N GLY A 137 27.62 2.47 14.07
CA GLY A 137 27.88 1.30 13.21
C GLY A 137 27.90 -0.03 13.96
N LYS A 138 27.49 -0.07 15.22
CA LYS A 138 27.47 -1.29 16.03
C LYS A 138 26.07 -1.85 16.13
N VAL A 139 25.87 -3.02 15.55
CA VAL A 139 24.67 -3.81 15.78
C VAL A 139 24.70 -4.29 17.22
N ASN A 140 23.81 -3.76 18.05
CA ASN A 140 23.72 -4.15 19.44
C ASN A 140 22.54 -5.09 19.63
N ASP A 141 22.78 -6.39 19.55
CA ASP A 141 21.79 -7.47 19.67
C ASP A 141 20.95 -7.44 20.97
N LYS A 142 21.30 -6.56 21.91
CA LYS A 142 20.65 -6.45 23.21
C LYS A 142 19.73 -5.24 23.34
N GLN A 143 19.63 -4.38 22.35
CA GLN A 143 18.91 -3.11 22.41
C GLN A 143 17.83 -2.98 21.34
N GLY A 144 16.97 -3.98 21.21
CA GLY A 144 15.82 -3.91 20.31
C GLY A 144 15.11 -2.55 20.35
N ASP A 145 14.81 -2.06 21.57
CA ASP A 145 14.07 -0.81 21.74
C ASP A 145 14.86 0.47 21.41
N ALA A 146 16.16 0.52 21.73
CA ALA A 146 16.98 1.72 21.48
C ALA A 146 17.35 1.90 19.99
N TYR A 147 17.39 0.82 19.25
CA TYR A 147 17.74 0.81 17.83
C TYR A 147 16.66 1.46 16.95
N TRP A 148 15.40 1.30 17.33
CA TRP A 148 14.23 1.80 16.61
C TRP A 148 14.11 3.32 16.67
N HIS A 149 14.57 3.94 17.75
CA HIS A 149 14.45 5.39 17.95
C HIS A 149 15.33 6.22 17.00
N THR A 150 16.31 5.60 16.30
CA THR A 150 17.21 6.33 15.42
C THR A 150 16.63 6.57 14.02
N TRP A 151 15.60 5.87 13.63
CA TRP A 151 14.99 6.09 12.32
C TRP A 151 13.77 7.03 12.35
N TYR A 152 13.38 7.48 13.54
CA TYR A 152 12.44 8.58 13.69
C TYR A 152 13.15 9.93 13.53
N ASP A 153 12.43 10.93 13.00
CA ASP A 153 12.89 12.30 13.03
C ASP A 153 12.68 12.93 14.42
N ASP A 154 13.11 14.21 14.58
CA ASP A 154 12.96 14.97 15.83
C ASP A 154 11.48 15.15 16.27
N LYS A 155 10.52 14.81 15.42
CA LYS A 155 9.09 14.87 15.70
C LYS A 155 8.47 13.50 15.95
N GLY A 156 9.27 12.44 15.99
CA GLY A 156 8.81 11.06 16.13
C GLY A 156 8.30 10.43 14.83
N TRP A 157 8.52 11.05 13.68
CA TRP A 157 8.13 10.53 12.38
C TRP A 157 9.23 9.67 11.79
N THR A 158 8.83 8.57 11.16
CA THR A 158 9.79 7.78 10.39
C THR A 158 10.22 8.55 9.15
N LYS A 159 11.51 8.58 8.88
CA LYS A 159 11.98 9.06 7.61
C LYS A 159 11.45 8.13 6.50
N GLY A 160 10.84 8.72 5.49
CA GLY A 160 10.35 8.00 4.33
C GLY A 160 8.95 7.41 4.45
N PHE A 161 8.31 7.43 5.63
CA PHE A 161 6.97 6.90 5.82
C PHE A 161 6.12 7.85 6.67
N GLU A 162 4.84 7.91 6.35
CA GLU A 162 3.85 8.67 7.14
C GLU A 162 2.75 7.73 7.62
N SER A 163 2.48 7.73 8.95
CA SER A 163 1.38 6.96 9.50
C SER A 163 0.04 7.54 9.07
N ARG A 164 -0.82 6.70 8.48
CA ARG A 164 -2.19 7.04 8.09
C ARG A 164 -3.23 6.43 9.02
N TYR A 165 -2.88 5.33 9.64
CA TYR A 165 -3.71 4.71 10.67
C TYR A 165 -2.86 3.82 11.59
N PRO A 166 -3.01 3.90 12.93
CA PRO A 166 -3.70 5.00 13.62
C PRO A 166 -3.06 6.34 13.29
N GLU A 167 -3.84 7.44 13.34
CA GLU A 167 -3.28 8.76 13.16
C GLU A 167 -2.34 9.06 14.33
N ASP A 168 -1.05 9.12 14.05
CA ASP A 168 -0.03 9.37 15.06
C ASP A 168 0.15 10.89 15.28
N LYS A 169 -0.72 11.45 16.10
CA LYS A 169 -0.67 12.89 16.44
C LYS A 169 0.53 13.27 17.29
N ASP A 170 1.08 12.30 18.01
CA ASP A 170 2.11 12.54 19.03
C ASP A 170 3.49 11.96 18.62
N GLY A 171 3.60 11.36 17.44
CA GLY A 171 4.83 10.77 16.93
C GLY A 171 5.30 9.55 17.73
N THR A 172 4.39 8.85 18.36
CA THR A 172 4.73 7.76 19.26
C THR A 172 4.24 6.42 18.73
N HIS A 173 5.12 5.54 18.28
CA HIS A 173 5.05 4.08 18.48
C HIS A 173 4.53 3.15 17.39
N ASP A 174 3.78 3.60 16.38
CA ASP A 174 3.19 2.62 15.45
C ASP A 174 4.16 2.17 14.34
N ALA A 175 5.26 2.86 14.18
CA ALA A 175 6.29 2.49 13.21
C ALA A 175 7.02 1.17 13.54
N ASP A 176 6.91 0.69 14.77
CA ASP A 176 7.45 -0.64 15.15
C ASP A 176 6.79 -1.76 14.33
N ALA A 177 5.52 -1.58 13.93
CA ALA A 177 4.84 -2.52 13.06
C ALA A 177 5.41 -2.53 11.63
N LEU A 178 5.83 -1.37 11.13
CA LEU A 178 6.38 -1.20 9.79
C LEU A 178 7.85 -1.64 9.69
N TYR A 179 8.61 -1.49 10.77
CA TYR A 179 10.05 -1.72 10.76
C TYR A 179 10.45 -3.07 10.16
N PRO A 180 9.88 -4.23 10.55
CA PRO A 180 10.35 -5.51 10.02
C PRO A 180 10.32 -5.57 8.48
N VAL A 181 9.24 -5.10 7.85
CA VAL A 181 9.14 -5.11 6.40
C VAL A 181 10.05 -4.07 5.75
N ALA A 182 10.12 -2.86 6.29
CA ALA A 182 10.97 -1.81 5.75
C ALA A 182 12.46 -2.17 5.88
N HIS A 183 12.87 -2.73 7.01
CA HIS A 183 14.23 -3.21 7.23
C HIS A 183 14.59 -4.37 6.31
N TRP A 184 13.68 -5.34 6.13
CA TRP A 184 13.86 -6.44 5.20
C TRP A 184 14.08 -5.96 3.75
N ILE A 185 13.28 -4.99 3.28
CA ILE A 185 13.48 -4.40 1.94
C ILE A 185 14.85 -3.71 1.86
N TYR A 186 15.24 -2.97 2.90
CA TYR A 186 16.53 -2.29 2.97
C TYR A 186 17.70 -3.28 2.94
N GLU A 187 17.66 -4.33 3.74
CA GLU A 187 18.70 -5.37 3.75
C GLU A 187 18.86 -6.02 2.37
N LEU A 188 17.76 -6.32 1.69
CA LEU A 188 17.81 -6.87 0.34
C LEU A 188 18.36 -5.88 -0.69
N TRP A 189 18.05 -4.59 -0.51
CA TRP A 189 18.62 -3.54 -1.34
C TRP A 189 20.14 -3.44 -1.17
N GLU A 190 20.64 -3.45 0.06
CA GLU A 190 22.07 -3.47 0.34
C GLU A 190 22.73 -4.77 -0.19
N LEU A 191 22.09 -5.89 0.02
CA LEU A 191 22.57 -7.17 -0.50
C LEU A 191 22.65 -7.19 -2.03
N ARG A 192 21.67 -6.55 -2.70
CA ARG A 192 21.65 -6.46 -4.17
C ARG A 192 22.89 -5.78 -4.72
N ASN A 193 23.47 -4.80 -4.01
CA ASN A 193 24.69 -4.10 -4.43
C ASN A 193 25.93 -5.01 -4.38
N THR A 194 25.93 -6.04 -3.56
CA THR A 194 27.07 -6.94 -3.34
C THR A 194 26.87 -8.32 -3.93
N ASN A 195 25.65 -8.83 -3.87
CA ASN A 195 25.27 -10.15 -4.39
C ASN A 195 23.83 -10.13 -4.93
N PRO A 196 23.62 -9.66 -6.17
CA PRO A 196 22.27 -9.51 -6.75
C PRO A 196 21.52 -10.83 -6.93
N GLU A 197 22.23 -11.94 -7.13
CA GLU A 197 21.59 -13.26 -7.26
C GLU A 197 20.99 -13.72 -5.93
N LEU A 198 21.73 -13.55 -4.86
CA LEU A 198 21.26 -13.88 -3.52
C LEU A 198 20.11 -12.98 -3.07
N ALA A 199 20.18 -11.68 -3.42
CA ALA A 199 19.09 -10.76 -3.13
C ALA A 199 17.76 -11.19 -3.81
N ARG A 200 17.85 -11.62 -5.09
CA ARG A 200 16.68 -12.14 -5.81
C ARG A 200 16.16 -13.47 -5.22
N GLU A 201 17.05 -14.37 -4.88
CA GLU A 201 16.68 -15.65 -4.24
C GLU A 201 15.96 -15.39 -2.91
N ARG A 202 16.52 -14.56 -2.05
CA ARG A 202 15.92 -14.19 -0.76
C ARG A 202 14.57 -13.51 -0.95
N PHE A 203 14.49 -12.53 -1.84
CA PHE A 203 13.21 -11.86 -2.11
C PHE A 203 12.13 -12.85 -2.52
N SER A 204 12.43 -13.74 -3.49
CA SER A 204 11.47 -14.75 -3.98
C SER A 204 11.00 -15.71 -2.89
N ASN A 205 11.85 -16.04 -1.94
CA ASN A 205 11.52 -16.96 -0.84
C ASN A 205 10.79 -16.27 0.32
N GLU A 206 11.07 -14.99 0.58
CA GLU A 206 10.71 -14.31 1.81
C GLU A 206 9.55 -13.32 1.65
N TYR A 207 9.25 -12.82 0.44
CA TYR A 207 8.28 -11.72 0.25
C TYR A 207 6.87 -12.03 0.77
N GLN A 208 6.45 -13.29 0.73
CA GLN A 208 5.14 -13.73 1.24
C GLN A 208 5.06 -13.77 2.78
N VAL A 209 6.20 -13.60 3.47
CA VAL A 209 6.20 -13.38 4.92
C VAL A 209 5.59 -12.02 5.24
N TYR A 210 5.90 -11.02 4.40
CA TYR A 210 5.55 -9.62 4.64
C TYR A 210 4.37 -9.13 3.80
N PHE A 211 4.20 -9.65 2.58
CA PHE A 211 3.18 -9.16 1.66
C PHE A 211 2.19 -10.25 1.27
N ASN A 212 0.93 -9.84 1.14
CA ASN A 212 -0.03 -10.69 0.43
C ASN A 212 0.37 -10.74 -1.05
N LYS A 213 0.62 -11.96 -1.54
CA LYS A 213 1.11 -12.20 -2.89
C LYS A 213 0.22 -11.59 -3.97
N ASP A 214 -1.08 -11.87 -3.89
CA ASP A 214 -2.01 -11.51 -4.96
C ASP A 214 -2.17 -9.99 -5.07
N PHE A 215 -2.29 -9.32 -3.93
CA PHE A 215 -2.38 -7.86 -3.89
C PHE A 215 -1.07 -7.18 -4.30
N LEU A 216 0.09 -7.71 -3.90
CA LEU A 216 1.38 -7.15 -4.30
C LEU A 216 1.58 -7.25 -5.81
N MET A 217 1.27 -8.41 -6.39
CA MET A 217 1.41 -8.65 -7.83
C MET A 217 0.40 -7.85 -8.65
N ALA A 218 -0.85 -7.77 -8.20
CA ALA A 218 -1.86 -6.96 -8.87
C ALA A 218 -1.50 -5.47 -8.84
N TYR A 219 -1.05 -4.96 -7.71
CA TYR A 219 -0.58 -3.57 -7.60
C TYR A 219 0.56 -3.29 -8.58
N TYR A 220 1.57 -4.16 -8.62
CA TYR A 220 2.68 -4.06 -9.55
C TYR A 220 2.21 -4.02 -11.00
N LEU A 221 1.37 -4.99 -11.41
CA LEU A 221 0.88 -5.12 -12.79
C LEU A 221 -0.01 -3.96 -13.21
N ILE A 222 -0.88 -3.49 -12.33
CA ILE A 222 -1.74 -2.33 -12.61
C ILE A 222 -0.89 -1.08 -12.83
N THR A 223 0.03 -0.80 -11.91
CA THR A 223 0.90 0.38 -12.00
C THR A 223 1.85 0.32 -13.20
N GLU A 224 2.37 -0.86 -13.55
CA GLU A 224 3.22 -1.05 -14.74
C GLU A 224 2.42 -0.82 -16.03
N THR A 225 1.25 -1.44 -16.15
CA THR A 225 0.44 -1.37 -17.36
C THR A 225 -0.14 0.03 -17.61
N LEU A 226 -0.54 0.70 -16.53
CA LEU A 226 -1.13 2.03 -16.62
C LEU A 226 -0.09 3.16 -16.44
N LEU A 227 1.19 2.82 -16.42
CA LEU A 227 2.30 3.78 -16.31
C LEU A 227 2.16 4.74 -15.12
N MET A 228 1.78 4.20 -13.96
CA MET A 228 1.52 4.96 -12.74
C MET A 228 2.81 5.15 -11.94
N ALA A 229 3.76 5.93 -12.47
CA ALA A 229 5.08 6.07 -11.90
C ALA A 229 5.05 6.68 -10.49
N ASP A 230 4.20 7.67 -10.27
CA ASP A 230 4.09 8.36 -8.98
C ASP A 230 3.55 7.44 -7.88
N SER A 231 2.60 6.56 -8.20
CA SER A 231 2.08 5.55 -7.29
C SER A 231 3.10 4.46 -6.90
N ARG A 232 4.28 4.43 -7.54
CA ARG A 232 5.37 3.49 -7.24
C ARG A 232 6.54 4.14 -6.53
N THR A 233 6.71 5.44 -6.71
CA THR A 233 7.79 6.23 -6.12
C THR A 233 7.41 6.79 -4.76
N LYS A 234 6.18 7.26 -4.68
CA LYS A 234 5.50 7.81 -3.51
C LYS A 234 3.99 7.54 -3.68
N ASN A 235 3.13 8.13 -2.87
CA ASN A 235 1.69 8.00 -2.99
C ASN A 235 1.20 6.53 -2.99
N MET A 236 1.99 5.60 -2.45
CA MET A 236 1.60 4.24 -2.18
C MET A 236 1.31 4.09 -0.70
N MET A 237 0.17 3.53 -0.36
CA MET A 237 -0.10 3.10 1.01
C MET A 237 0.07 1.59 1.12
N ILE A 238 0.53 1.15 2.28
CA ILE A 238 0.46 -0.25 2.67
C ILE A 238 -0.33 -0.38 3.96
N ALA A 239 -1.25 -1.31 3.99
CA ALA A 239 -2.09 -1.57 5.14
C ALA A 239 -1.93 -3.01 5.62
N THR A 240 -2.08 -3.20 6.92
CA THR A 240 -2.18 -4.52 7.53
C THR A 240 -3.35 -4.57 8.50
N TRP A 241 -3.97 -5.74 8.62
CA TRP A 241 -5.04 -6.00 9.60
C TRP A 241 -4.58 -6.88 10.74
N GLY A 242 -3.36 -7.44 10.67
CA GLY A 242 -2.83 -8.26 11.73
C GLY A 242 -1.59 -9.05 11.33
N LYS A 243 -1.04 -9.74 12.30
CA LYS A 243 0.07 -10.67 12.11
C LYS A 243 -0.44 -12.03 11.64
N LYS A 244 0.40 -12.71 10.88
CA LYS A 244 0.15 -14.05 10.35
C LYS A 244 1.33 -14.98 10.62
N HIS A 245 1.02 -16.23 10.95
CA HIS A 245 2.04 -17.30 10.94
C HIS A 245 2.36 -17.67 9.50
N SER A 246 3.63 -17.65 9.17
CA SER A 246 4.15 -18.08 7.87
C SER A 246 5.51 -18.77 8.04
N SER A 247 6.08 -19.25 6.94
CA SER A 247 7.43 -19.80 6.94
C SER A 247 8.09 -19.58 5.59
N TYR A 248 9.41 -19.62 5.57
CA TYR A 248 10.23 -19.65 4.37
C TYR A 248 11.41 -20.58 4.54
N ILE A 249 12.07 -20.94 3.45
CA ILE A 249 13.29 -21.74 3.49
C ILE A 249 14.50 -20.81 3.50
N ASP A 250 15.22 -20.82 4.59
CA ASP A 250 16.45 -20.04 4.71
C ASP A 250 17.49 -20.50 3.68
N HIS A 251 18.07 -19.54 2.97
CA HIS A 251 18.95 -19.82 1.83
C HIS A 251 20.30 -20.43 2.23
N GLU A 252 20.80 -20.14 3.43
CA GLU A 252 22.08 -20.68 3.91
C GLU A 252 21.91 -22.05 4.54
N THR A 253 21.01 -22.14 5.50
CA THR A 253 20.84 -23.35 6.30
C THR A 253 19.95 -24.39 5.65
N LYS A 254 19.20 -24.02 4.60
CA LYS A 254 18.16 -24.84 3.94
C LYS A 254 17.10 -25.36 4.90
N LYS A 255 16.90 -24.68 6.03
CA LYS A 255 15.91 -25.02 7.04
C LYS A 255 14.68 -24.12 6.89
N GLU A 256 13.55 -24.67 7.27
CA GLU A 256 12.33 -23.90 7.43
C GLU A 256 12.46 -22.95 8.63
N ILE A 257 12.26 -21.68 8.38
CA ILE A 257 12.15 -20.61 9.40
C ILE A 257 10.69 -20.24 9.54
N LYS A 258 10.15 -20.42 10.73
CA LYS A 258 8.78 -20.02 11.06
C LYS A 258 8.77 -18.57 11.51
N THR A 259 7.80 -17.82 11.05
CA THR A 259 7.65 -16.39 11.30
C THR A 259 6.27 -16.07 11.84
N TYR A 260 6.14 -14.93 12.52
CA TYR A 260 4.89 -14.35 12.97
C TYR A 260 4.97 -12.84 12.77
N GLU A 261 4.62 -12.40 11.52
CA GLU A 261 4.82 -11.05 11.04
C GLU A 261 3.53 -10.45 10.49
N TYR A 262 3.47 -9.13 10.39
CA TYR A 262 2.37 -8.42 9.73
C TYR A 262 2.35 -8.74 8.25
N GLU A 263 1.16 -9.09 7.72
CA GLU A 263 0.92 -9.23 6.30
C GLU A 263 0.43 -7.91 5.72
N TRP A 264 1.16 -7.36 4.78
CA TRP A 264 0.89 -6.06 4.18
C TRP A 264 0.19 -6.17 2.84
N TYR A 265 -0.72 -5.23 2.61
CA TYR A 265 -1.55 -5.09 1.41
C TYR A 265 -1.33 -3.70 0.83
N PRO A 266 -0.82 -3.54 -0.41
CA PRO A 266 -0.79 -2.25 -1.07
C PRO A 266 -2.20 -1.69 -1.30
N ILE A 267 -2.37 -0.41 -1.01
CA ILE A 267 -3.61 0.35 -1.20
C ILE A 267 -3.35 1.47 -2.18
N PHE A 268 -4.21 1.59 -3.19
CA PHE A 268 -4.09 2.65 -4.18
C PHE A 268 -4.51 4.00 -3.64
N TYR A 269 -3.64 4.98 -3.87
CA TYR A 269 -3.85 6.37 -3.51
C TYR A 269 -3.25 7.26 -4.60
N ASP A 270 -3.90 8.40 -4.86
CA ASP A 270 -3.46 9.47 -5.77
C ASP A 270 -2.97 8.94 -7.14
N MET A 271 -3.92 8.44 -7.93
CA MET A 271 -3.67 7.81 -9.22
C MET A 271 -3.77 8.78 -10.40
N ASP A 272 -3.60 10.09 -10.17
CA ASP A 272 -3.80 11.13 -11.17
C ASP A 272 -2.69 11.16 -12.25
N THR A 273 -1.53 10.57 -11.96
CA THR A 273 -0.39 10.49 -12.89
C THR A 273 -0.41 9.25 -13.79
N MET A 274 -1.51 8.53 -13.82
CA MET A 274 -1.65 7.35 -14.68
C MET A 274 -1.55 7.69 -16.17
N LEU A 275 -1.37 6.63 -17.00
CA LEU A 275 -1.18 6.73 -18.45
C LEU A 275 0.03 7.56 -18.86
N GLY A 276 1.08 7.56 -18.01
CA GLY A 276 2.33 8.25 -18.28
C GLY A 276 2.21 9.78 -18.24
N LEU A 277 1.33 10.31 -17.43
CA LEU A 277 1.26 11.74 -17.14
C LEU A 277 2.16 12.10 -15.96
N ASN A 278 2.72 13.31 -16.00
CA ASN A 278 3.36 13.90 -14.82
C ASN A 278 2.35 14.69 -13.98
N ASN A 279 2.79 15.21 -12.83
CA ASN A 279 1.98 16.02 -11.92
C ASN A 279 1.42 17.33 -12.55
N GLU A 280 1.90 17.70 -13.73
CA GLU A 280 1.38 18.83 -14.51
C GLU A 280 0.35 18.40 -15.57
N GLY A 281 0.02 17.11 -15.64
CA GLY A 281 -0.85 16.52 -16.66
C GLY A 281 -0.21 16.45 -18.05
N LYS A 282 1.13 16.48 -18.13
CA LYS A 282 1.85 16.37 -19.41
C LYS A 282 2.32 14.93 -19.60
N PRO A 283 2.20 14.37 -20.83
CA PRO A 283 2.79 13.08 -21.14
C PRO A 283 4.31 13.07 -20.92
N ILE A 284 4.77 12.12 -20.11
CA ILE A 284 6.21 11.81 -19.93
C ILE A 284 6.62 10.59 -20.74
N PHE A 285 5.68 9.95 -21.41
CA PHE A 285 5.87 8.75 -22.19
C PHE A 285 5.46 8.99 -23.65
N ASN A 286 6.31 8.59 -24.59
CA ASN A 286 6.00 8.66 -26.00
C ASN A 286 5.60 7.28 -26.54
N TYR A 287 4.31 7.03 -26.64
CA TYR A 287 3.73 5.77 -27.14
C TYR A 287 4.08 5.45 -28.61
N TYR A 288 4.62 6.41 -29.35
CA TYR A 288 4.86 6.29 -30.79
C TYR A 288 6.31 5.99 -31.16
N THR A 289 7.21 5.93 -30.20
CA THR A 289 8.60 5.57 -30.42
C THR A 289 8.85 4.15 -29.94
N GLU A 290 9.55 3.33 -30.73
CA GLU A 290 10.01 1.99 -30.32
C GLU A 290 10.97 2.04 -29.13
N ASP A 291 11.58 3.17 -28.88
CA ASP A 291 12.32 3.48 -27.67
C ASP A 291 11.33 3.91 -26.58
N SER A 292 10.70 2.91 -25.93
CA SER A 292 10.02 3.14 -24.66
C SER A 292 11.02 3.83 -23.74
N ASP A 293 10.72 5.05 -23.30
CA ASP A 293 11.60 5.73 -22.39
C ASP A 293 11.71 4.88 -21.11
N PRO A 294 12.84 4.20 -20.87
CA PRO A 294 13.00 3.36 -19.68
C PRO A 294 12.99 4.20 -18.41
N THR A 295 12.90 5.53 -18.54
CA THR A 295 12.97 6.48 -17.43
C THR A 295 11.63 6.67 -16.72
N VAL A 296 10.50 6.17 -17.25
CA VAL A 296 9.17 6.32 -16.60
C VAL A 296 9.21 5.83 -15.15
N PHE A 297 9.91 4.73 -14.90
CA PHE A 297 10.09 4.17 -13.56
C PHE A 297 11.49 4.35 -12.97
N ASN A 298 12.26 5.30 -13.44
CA ASN A 298 13.61 5.56 -12.89
C ASN A 298 13.61 5.94 -11.40
N GLY A 299 12.49 6.44 -10.89
CA GLY A 299 12.30 6.77 -9.49
C GLY A 299 11.70 5.63 -8.66
N ASP A 300 11.54 4.43 -9.23
CA ASP A 300 10.92 3.31 -8.51
C ASP A 300 11.49 3.11 -7.12
N GLU A 301 10.60 2.82 -6.18
CA GLU A 301 10.99 2.35 -4.86
C GLU A 301 11.70 0.99 -4.95
N VAL A 302 12.60 0.75 -4.03
CA VAL A 302 13.44 -0.46 -4.05
C VAL A 302 12.62 -1.75 -4.00
N LEU A 303 11.45 -1.72 -3.38
CA LEU A 303 10.50 -2.84 -3.38
C LEU A 303 10.16 -3.29 -4.80
N TRP A 304 9.82 -2.36 -5.68
CA TRP A 304 9.40 -2.67 -7.06
C TRP A 304 10.55 -3.12 -7.93
N ILE A 305 11.74 -2.56 -7.71
CA ILE A 305 12.97 -2.99 -8.39
C ILE A 305 13.28 -4.45 -8.02
N LEU A 306 13.26 -4.76 -6.72
CA LEU A 306 13.49 -6.13 -6.23
C LEU A 306 12.43 -7.10 -6.73
N LEU A 307 11.15 -6.71 -6.71
CA LEU A 307 10.05 -7.53 -7.22
C LEU A 307 10.26 -7.88 -8.69
N LYS A 308 10.48 -6.86 -9.52
CA LYS A 308 10.68 -7.01 -10.98
C LYS A 308 11.84 -7.94 -11.30
N GLU A 309 12.93 -7.82 -10.57
CA GLU A 309 14.12 -8.64 -10.79
C GLU A 309 13.99 -10.07 -10.26
N SER A 310 13.16 -10.28 -9.23
CA SER A 310 13.07 -11.56 -8.50
C SER A 310 11.93 -12.44 -8.99
N LEU A 311 10.80 -11.85 -9.39
CA LEU A 311 9.57 -12.59 -9.72
C LEU A 311 9.30 -12.67 -11.24
N VAL A 312 10.36 -12.79 -12.03
CA VAL A 312 10.29 -12.77 -13.50
C VAL A 312 9.42 -13.87 -14.12
N ASN A 313 9.22 -14.99 -13.41
CA ASN A 313 8.38 -16.09 -13.87
C ASN A 313 6.94 -15.98 -13.40
N GLU A 314 6.73 -15.38 -12.23
CA GLU A 314 5.42 -15.17 -11.61
C GLU A 314 4.64 -14.03 -12.28
N ILE A 315 5.32 -12.95 -12.66
CA ILE A 315 4.74 -11.77 -13.29
C ILE A 315 3.89 -12.14 -14.54
N PRO A 316 4.41 -12.90 -15.54
CA PRO A 316 3.59 -13.29 -16.68
C PRO A 316 2.40 -14.17 -16.32
N THR A 317 2.54 -15.02 -15.31
CA THR A 317 1.45 -15.88 -14.84
C THR A 317 0.31 -15.06 -14.26
N CYS A 318 0.63 -14.13 -13.36
CA CYS A 318 -0.36 -13.23 -12.75
C CYS A 318 -1.00 -12.31 -13.80
N TYR A 319 -0.23 -11.80 -14.76
CA TYR A 319 -0.78 -11.01 -15.87
C TYR A 319 -1.80 -11.81 -16.69
N ASN A 320 -1.48 -13.04 -17.07
CA ASN A 320 -2.40 -13.90 -17.78
C ASN A 320 -3.68 -14.21 -16.98
N ASP A 321 -3.59 -14.30 -15.65
CA ASP A 321 -4.76 -14.51 -14.81
C ASP A 321 -5.65 -13.25 -14.75
N MET A 322 -5.06 -12.06 -14.71
CA MET A 322 -5.79 -10.80 -14.86
C MET A 322 -6.46 -10.71 -16.25
N GLU A 323 -5.76 -11.07 -17.33
CA GLU A 323 -6.30 -11.07 -18.68
C GLU A 323 -7.50 -12.01 -18.84
N LYS A 324 -7.47 -13.20 -18.24
CA LYS A 324 -8.56 -14.19 -18.24
C LYS A 324 -9.85 -13.66 -17.64
N THR A 325 -9.79 -12.63 -16.79
CA THR A 325 -11.01 -12.01 -16.26
C THR A 325 -11.87 -11.35 -17.36
N GLY A 326 -11.29 -11.11 -18.52
CA GLY A 326 -11.92 -10.35 -19.61
C GLY A 326 -11.98 -8.84 -19.35
N MET A 327 -11.71 -8.42 -18.14
CA MET A 327 -11.73 -7.02 -17.73
C MET A 327 -10.43 -6.29 -18.13
N TRP A 328 -9.31 -7.02 -18.15
CA TRP A 328 -7.97 -6.50 -18.45
C TRP A 328 -7.69 -6.33 -19.95
N TYR A 329 -8.71 -5.89 -20.72
CA TYR A 329 -8.57 -5.50 -22.12
C TYR A 329 -8.72 -4.00 -22.28
N ALA A 330 -7.91 -3.39 -23.15
CA ALA A 330 -7.89 -1.96 -23.37
C ALA A 330 -9.28 -1.34 -23.55
N LYS A 331 -10.18 -2.05 -24.29
CA LYS A 331 -11.55 -1.59 -24.49
C LYS A 331 -12.32 -1.42 -23.18
N ASN A 332 -12.24 -2.43 -22.30
CA ASN A 332 -12.98 -2.44 -21.04
C ASN A 332 -12.36 -1.48 -20.02
N LEU A 333 -11.01 -1.40 -20.00
CA LEU A 333 -10.30 -0.44 -19.15
C LEU A 333 -10.65 1.00 -19.52
N LEU A 334 -10.77 1.33 -20.81
CA LEU A 334 -11.10 2.69 -21.24
C LEU A 334 -12.52 3.13 -20.83
N GLU A 335 -13.43 2.21 -20.57
CA GLU A 335 -14.78 2.54 -20.10
C GLU A 335 -14.76 3.25 -18.75
N TYR A 336 -13.77 2.97 -17.88
CA TYR A 336 -13.59 3.65 -16.59
C TYR A 336 -13.10 5.09 -16.71
N PHE A 337 -12.57 5.47 -17.86
CA PHE A 337 -11.98 6.79 -18.09
C PHE A 337 -12.80 7.65 -19.06
N ASN A 338 -13.87 7.09 -19.63
CA ASN A 338 -14.78 7.78 -20.56
C ASN A 338 -16.02 8.31 -19.84
N GLU A 339 -15.90 8.76 -18.60
CA GLU A 339 -17.03 9.42 -17.95
C GLU A 339 -17.25 10.80 -18.59
N ASP A 340 -18.38 10.92 -19.31
CA ASP A 340 -18.90 12.18 -19.89
C ASP A 340 -19.41 13.17 -18.82
#